data_6ea05281f7e617b704d72e3a1fe662fe
#
_entry.id   6ea05281f7e617b704d72e3a1fe662fe
#
_cell.length_a   1.000
_cell.length_b   1.000
_cell.length_c   1.000
_cell.angle_alpha   90.00
_cell.angle_beta   90.00
_cell.angle_gamma   90.00
#
_symmetry.space_group_name_H-M   'P 1'
#
loop_
_entity.id
_entity.type
_entity.pdbx_description
1 polymer ?
#
loop_
_entity_poly.entity_id
_entity_poly.type
_entity_poly.pdbx_seq_one_letter_code
_entity_poly.pdbx_strand_id
1 'polypeptide(L)'
;MSRWAWHNDTEPEGEPIDAYTGVPKETHGRNVSYDIPDPDLPEVSQWLIGNPNRINLGRIGLRYNGDTLKASMISETHQKLDLWEGVITSTFEINGVKVKVITQGDFEADAVTFNIESKLIKTGNLTVEFDFPYPPLHTAKYKNEVFVGVYDFPSNHTTEASSGLRKNIAHIYHNLGTKYYVNLCWPERQPLQLKRLQPQGSAQRTAHRYILSSAVGKTISFTADFSPNKKLPDLPSSTKKRNSAGWRDYWQNGGFVDLTKSTNPNATELQRRIITSQYHVRVNSAAEGESPQESGLMNNGWYGKFHMEMVVWHNAHWISWGRDQYFHNIFPALYEKLLPTSLVRAKKMGWEGARWPKMTETITGRSSPGGINAYLMWQQPHPMYMAMLAYKSKPTKSTLRRWDSILEATADYMASYAWLNETSGKYDLGPPAIGVTENTPPDLTLNLAYDIAYWRYGLDVARGWKKKLGLPVPKHWTTVAKNLATPPQINGLYTVYDGLNATWWDDPALNRDPRSLIMLQGILPDTPAVDKEVARRTADKVWEVWTDQNIRGWGRPVLAINSARIGNPERAIYHLTAYDYWKFDDAGKQKSSI
;
A
#
# COMPACT_ATOMS: atom_id res chain seq x y z
N MET A 1 -7.32 -4.53 -8.91
CA MET A 1 -6.00 -5.21 -9.06
C MET A 1 -5.89 -6.29 -8.02
N SER A 2 -5.30 -7.44 -8.34
CA SER A 2 -5.13 -8.50 -7.37
C SER A 2 -3.72 -8.48 -6.77
N ARG A 3 -3.56 -9.16 -5.63
CA ARG A 3 -2.26 -9.32 -4.96
C ARG A 3 -1.35 -10.36 -5.64
N TRP A 4 -1.89 -11.26 -6.46
CA TRP A 4 -1.17 -12.40 -7.06
C TRP A 4 -0.83 -12.22 -8.55
N ALA A 5 -1.39 -11.22 -9.23
CA ALA A 5 -1.20 -11.01 -10.66
C ALA A 5 -0.05 -10.02 -10.92
N TRP A 6 1.14 -10.57 -11.01
CA TRP A 6 2.37 -9.86 -11.34
C TRP A 6 2.80 -10.15 -12.77
N HIS A 7 3.38 -9.16 -13.45
CA HIS A 7 3.86 -9.25 -14.81
C HIS A 7 5.27 -8.66 -14.90
N ASN A 8 6.10 -9.27 -15.76
CA ASN A 8 7.37 -8.70 -16.20
C ASN A 8 7.25 -8.29 -17.65
N ASP A 9 7.69 -7.07 -17.95
CA ASP A 9 7.99 -6.68 -19.33
C ASP A 9 9.16 -7.51 -19.87
N THR A 10 9.35 -7.53 -21.19
CA THR A 10 10.55 -8.14 -21.79
C THR A 10 11.81 -7.48 -21.24
N GLU A 11 12.81 -8.30 -20.94
CA GLU A 11 14.11 -7.79 -20.49
C GLU A 11 14.78 -6.94 -21.56
N PRO A 12 15.53 -5.88 -21.19
CA PRO A 12 16.23 -5.04 -22.16
C PRO A 12 17.27 -5.83 -22.97
N GLU A 13 17.31 -5.58 -24.27
CA GLU A 13 18.37 -6.12 -25.12
C GLU A 13 19.72 -5.47 -24.80
N GLY A 14 20.78 -6.29 -24.63
CA GLY A 14 22.13 -5.79 -24.36
C GLY A 14 22.43 -5.43 -22.90
N GLU A 15 21.41 -5.31 -22.04
CA GLU A 15 21.59 -5.05 -20.61
C GLU A 15 20.92 -6.17 -19.78
N PRO A 16 21.57 -7.32 -19.58
CA PRO A 16 20.97 -8.41 -18.79
C PRO A 16 20.82 -8.02 -17.33
N ILE A 17 19.77 -8.53 -16.65
CA ILE A 17 19.46 -8.21 -15.25
C ILE A 17 20.66 -8.48 -14.33
N ASP A 18 21.41 -9.54 -14.58
CA ASP A 18 22.54 -9.93 -13.75
C ASP A 18 23.76 -8.99 -13.90
N ALA A 19 23.80 -8.14 -14.91
CA ALA A 19 24.82 -7.09 -15.05
C ALA A 19 24.63 -5.99 -14.00
N TYR A 20 23.38 -5.76 -13.53
CA TYR A 20 23.11 -4.76 -12.50
C TYR A 20 23.57 -5.25 -11.13
N THR A 21 24.62 -4.64 -10.63
CA THR A 21 25.19 -4.97 -9.30
C THR A 21 25.03 -3.85 -8.28
N GLY A 22 24.29 -2.78 -8.61
CA GLY A 22 24.21 -1.54 -7.85
C GLY A 22 25.42 -0.64 -8.11
N VAL A 23 25.35 0.59 -7.65
CA VAL A 23 26.37 1.62 -7.87
C VAL A 23 27.24 1.73 -6.61
N PRO A 24 28.58 1.59 -6.72
CA PRO A 24 29.48 1.73 -5.58
C PRO A 24 29.55 3.19 -5.12
N LYS A 25 29.48 3.38 -3.80
CA LYS A 25 29.63 4.66 -3.15
C LYS A 25 30.54 4.53 -1.94
N GLU A 26 31.45 5.49 -1.76
CA GLU A 26 32.28 5.57 -0.58
C GLU A 26 31.39 5.72 0.68
N THR A 27 31.69 4.92 1.69
CA THR A 27 30.96 4.89 2.96
C THR A 27 31.94 4.50 4.06
N HIS A 28 32.37 5.46 4.87
CA HIS A 28 33.30 5.27 5.98
C HIS A 28 34.57 4.48 5.58
N GLY A 29 35.28 4.95 4.55
CA GLY A 29 36.53 4.37 4.07
C GLY A 29 36.43 3.10 3.24
N ARG A 30 35.21 2.67 2.83
CA ARG A 30 35.00 1.52 1.96
C ARG A 30 33.96 1.79 0.89
N ASN A 31 34.05 1.09 -0.23
CA ASN A 31 33.03 1.15 -1.26
C ASN A 31 31.89 0.19 -0.94
N VAL A 32 30.67 0.73 -0.86
CA VAL A 32 29.42 -0.03 -0.67
C VAL A 32 28.57 0.09 -1.92
N SER A 33 28.05 -1.04 -2.41
CA SER A 33 27.16 -1.06 -3.55
C SER A 33 25.72 -0.75 -3.12
N TYR A 34 25.17 0.36 -3.60
CA TYR A 34 23.81 0.79 -3.32
C TYR A 34 22.88 0.54 -4.51
N ASP A 35 21.61 0.20 -4.24
CA ASP A 35 20.58 0.01 -5.26
C ASP A 35 20.10 1.38 -5.79
N ILE A 36 20.96 2.09 -6.51
CA ILE A 36 20.64 3.33 -7.24
C ILE A 36 20.60 3.04 -8.75
N PRO A 37 19.84 3.81 -9.55
CA PRO A 37 19.90 3.68 -11.00
C PRO A 37 21.35 3.84 -11.50
N ASP A 38 21.83 2.84 -12.24
CA ASP A 38 23.17 2.84 -12.78
C ASP A 38 23.19 3.62 -14.10
N PRO A 39 23.97 4.71 -14.21
CA PRO A 39 24.04 5.50 -15.44
C PRO A 39 24.64 4.73 -16.62
N ASP A 40 25.45 3.70 -16.36
CA ASP A 40 26.06 2.84 -17.39
C ASP A 40 25.11 1.70 -17.82
N LEU A 41 24.03 1.45 -17.05
CA LEU A 41 23.01 0.43 -17.28
C LEU A 41 21.60 1.03 -17.11
N PRO A 42 21.22 2.06 -17.91
CA PRO A 42 19.99 2.82 -17.67
C PRO A 42 18.71 2.01 -17.97
N GLU A 43 18.74 1.12 -18.96
CA GLU A 43 17.55 0.35 -19.36
C GLU A 43 17.22 -0.73 -18.33
N VAL A 44 18.20 -1.51 -17.88
CA VAL A 44 17.97 -2.51 -16.83
C VAL A 44 17.66 -1.86 -15.48
N SER A 45 18.25 -0.69 -15.18
CA SER A 45 17.89 0.08 -13.98
C SER A 45 16.40 0.47 -14.00
N GLN A 46 15.91 1.01 -15.11
CA GLN A 46 14.49 1.36 -15.26
C GLN A 46 13.60 0.11 -15.28
N TRP A 47 14.06 -0.98 -15.90
CA TRP A 47 13.32 -2.24 -15.88
C TRP A 47 13.15 -2.78 -14.45
N LEU A 48 14.21 -2.77 -13.64
CA LEU A 48 14.17 -3.18 -12.23
C LEU A 48 13.28 -2.28 -11.36
N ILE A 49 13.16 -1.00 -11.69
CA ILE A 49 12.21 -0.10 -11.04
C ILE A 49 10.77 -0.51 -11.38
N GLY A 50 10.47 -0.78 -12.64
CA GLY A 50 9.13 -1.07 -13.16
C GLY A 50 8.66 -2.50 -12.93
N ASN A 51 9.57 -3.46 -12.82
CA ASN A 51 9.23 -4.88 -12.83
C ASN A 51 9.66 -5.62 -11.55
N PRO A 52 8.93 -6.66 -11.15
CA PRO A 52 7.59 -6.97 -11.65
C PRO A 52 6.57 -5.88 -11.27
N ASN A 53 5.51 -5.77 -12.06
CA ASN A 53 4.42 -4.84 -11.80
C ASN A 53 3.09 -5.57 -11.65
N ARG A 54 2.12 -4.96 -10.97
CA ARG A 54 0.75 -5.48 -10.91
C ARG A 54 -0.02 -5.08 -12.14
N ILE A 55 -0.99 -5.90 -12.53
CA ILE A 55 -1.75 -5.73 -13.76
C ILE A 55 -3.23 -5.45 -13.51
N ASN A 56 -3.85 -4.79 -14.47
CA ASN A 56 -5.30 -4.70 -14.59
C ASN A 56 -5.85 -6.05 -15.10
N LEU A 57 -6.72 -6.68 -14.32
CA LEU A 57 -7.29 -8.00 -14.65
C LEU A 57 -8.44 -7.95 -15.65
N GLY A 58 -8.82 -6.78 -16.12
CA GLY A 58 -9.93 -6.58 -17.06
C GLY A 58 -10.95 -5.59 -16.56
N ARG A 59 -11.81 -5.19 -17.46
CA ARG A 59 -12.95 -4.32 -17.20
C ARG A 59 -14.25 -5.08 -17.42
N ILE A 60 -15.21 -4.85 -16.53
CA ILE A 60 -16.59 -5.33 -16.68
C ILE A 60 -17.45 -4.08 -16.85
N GLY A 61 -18.13 -3.98 -17.98
CA GLY A 61 -18.93 -2.83 -18.34
C GLY A 61 -20.26 -3.22 -18.98
N LEU A 62 -21.03 -2.22 -19.39
CA LEU A 62 -22.27 -2.40 -20.13
C LEU A 62 -22.09 -1.99 -21.60
N ARG A 63 -22.84 -2.64 -22.47
CA ARG A 63 -22.98 -2.27 -23.87
C ARG A 63 -24.44 -1.97 -24.17
N TYR A 64 -24.65 -0.95 -24.98
CA TYR A 64 -25.98 -0.59 -25.47
C TYR A 64 -25.98 -0.54 -26.99
N ASN A 65 -26.93 -1.22 -27.64
CA ASN A 65 -27.05 -1.33 -29.11
C ASN A 65 -25.73 -1.72 -29.83
N GLY A 66 -24.95 -2.59 -29.21
CA GLY A 66 -23.68 -3.05 -29.79
C GLY A 66 -22.46 -2.22 -29.47
N ASP A 67 -22.59 -1.06 -28.84
CA ASP A 67 -21.48 -0.18 -28.44
C ASP A 67 -21.23 -0.19 -26.94
N THR A 68 -19.98 0.01 -26.51
CA THR A 68 -19.63 0.23 -25.10
C THR A 68 -20.40 1.43 -24.56
N LEU A 69 -21.13 1.26 -23.46
CA LEU A 69 -21.90 2.33 -22.84
C LEU A 69 -20.99 3.46 -22.36
N LYS A 70 -21.28 4.69 -22.81
CA LYS A 70 -20.53 5.90 -22.43
C LYS A 70 -21.36 6.75 -21.47
N ALA A 71 -20.69 7.58 -20.66
CA ALA A 71 -21.35 8.51 -19.74
C ALA A 71 -22.36 9.44 -20.45
N SER A 72 -22.08 9.86 -21.68
CA SER A 72 -22.97 10.69 -22.49
C SER A 72 -24.26 10.01 -22.94
N MET A 73 -24.39 8.70 -22.79
CA MET A 73 -25.57 7.90 -23.17
C MET A 73 -26.53 7.68 -21.99
N ILE A 74 -26.18 8.12 -20.80
CA ILE A 74 -26.95 7.91 -19.57
C ILE A 74 -27.47 9.24 -19.01
N SER A 75 -28.64 9.19 -18.40
CA SER A 75 -29.28 10.29 -17.70
C SER A 75 -29.88 9.80 -16.39
N GLU A 76 -30.46 10.70 -15.59
CA GLU A 76 -31.11 10.41 -14.31
C GLU A 76 -30.27 9.50 -13.41
N THR A 77 -28.98 9.87 -13.26
CA THR A 77 -28.01 9.05 -12.56
C THR A 77 -28.10 9.21 -11.06
N HIS A 78 -28.18 8.10 -10.35
CA HIS A 78 -28.07 8.05 -8.89
C HIS A 78 -27.24 6.83 -8.50
N GLN A 79 -26.26 7.03 -7.60
CA GLN A 79 -25.44 5.94 -7.07
C GLN A 79 -25.32 6.05 -5.55
N LYS A 80 -25.51 4.94 -4.87
CA LYS A 80 -25.39 4.82 -3.43
C LYS A 80 -24.50 3.65 -3.06
N LEU A 81 -23.49 3.90 -2.24
CA LEU A 81 -22.73 2.86 -1.53
C LEU A 81 -23.30 2.71 -0.12
N ASP A 82 -23.77 1.52 0.19
CA ASP A 82 -24.13 1.12 1.55
C ASP A 82 -22.91 0.50 2.22
N LEU A 83 -22.30 1.23 3.18
CA LEU A 83 -21.09 0.80 3.88
C LEU A 83 -21.34 -0.39 4.80
N TRP A 84 -22.58 -0.50 5.33
CA TRP A 84 -22.95 -1.57 6.24
C TRP A 84 -23.03 -2.93 5.55
N GLU A 85 -23.51 -2.93 4.29
CA GLU A 85 -23.66 -4.14 3.49
C GLU A 85 -22.54 -4.31 2.44
N GLY A 86 -21.69 -3.28 2.24
CA GLY A 86 -20.66 -3.29 1.19
C GLY A 86 -21.24 -3.40 -0.22
N VAL A 87 -22.36 -2.70 -0.50
CA VAL A 87 -23.14 -2.81 -1.74
C VAL A 87 -23.26 -1.46 -2.43
N ILE A 88 -22.93 -1.42 -3.71
CA ILE A 88 -23.20 -0.27 -4.58
C ILE A 88 -24.47 -0.51 -5.35
N THR A 89 -25.43 0.41 -5.25
CA THR A 89 -26.61 0.46 -6.10
C THR A 89 -26.52 1.66 -7.03
N SER A 90 -26.52 1.40 -8.34
CA SER A 90 -26.53 2.44 -9.38
C SER A 90 -27.85 2.36 -10.14
N THR A 91 -28.51 3.50 -10.31
CA THR A 91 -29.70 3.65 -11.16
C THR A 91 -29.47 4.77 -12.15
N PHE A 92 -29.89 4.57 -13.37
CA PHE A 92 -29.80 5.57 -14.46
C PHE A 92 -30.79 5.21 -15.56
N GLU A 93 -30.92 6.09 -16.55
CA GLU A 93 -31.75 5.85 -17.74
C GLU A 93 -30.90 5.84 -19.00
N ILE A 94 -31.26 4.98 -19.94
CA ILE A 94 -30.75 4.98 -21.31
C ILE A 94 -31.96 5.22 -22.22
N ASN A 95 -31.99 6.35 -22.92
CA ASN A 95 -33.11 6.77 -23.77
C ASN A 95 -34.49 6.62 -23.06
N GLY A 96 -34.58 7.09 -21.80
CA GLY A 96 -35.78 7.03 -20.98
C GLY A 96 -36.13 5.65 -20.41
N VAL A 97 -35.28 4.65 -20.61
CA VAL A 97 -35.49 3.30 -20.04
C VAL A 97 -34.59 3.09 -18.83
N LYS A 98 -35.22 2.78 -17.70
CA LYS A 98 -34.51 2.56 -16.43
C LYS A 98 -33.58 1.34 -16.48
N VAL A 99 -32.41 1.53 -15.91
CA VAL A 99 -31.40 0.51 -15.61
C VAL A 99 -31.04 0.58 -14.14
N LYS A 100 -31.03 -0.56 -13.47
CA LYS A 100 -30.56 -0.70 -12.10
C LYS A 100 -29.42 -1.71 -12.07
N VAL A 101 -28.30 -1.35 -11.46
CA VAL A 101 -27.16 -2.24 -11.27
C VAL A 101 -26.84 -2.31 -9.77
N ILE A 102 -26.79 -3.52 -9.23
CA ILE A 102 -26.31 -3.81 -7.88
C ILE A 102 -24.96 -4.49 -8.03
N THR A 103 -23.93 -3.90 -7.44
CA THR A 103 -22.56 -4.42 -7.46
C THR A 103 -22.09 -4.67 -6.03
N GLN A 104 -21.46 -5.81 -5.79
CA GLN A 104 -20.89 -6.15 -4.50
C GLN A 104 -19.65 -7.04 -4.68
N GLY A 105 -18.61 -6.81 -3.88
CA GLY A 105 -17.48 -7.70 -3.79
C GLY A 105 -17.79 -8.94 -2.93
N ASP A 106 -17.05 -10.00 -3.11
CA ASP A 106 -17.03 -11.08 -2.13
C ASP A 106 -16.12 -10.68 -0.96
N PHE A 107 -16.55 -10.97 0.26
CA PHE A 107 -15.78 -10.59 1.46
C PHE A 107 -14.52 -11.44 1.65
N GLU A 108 -14.47 -12.65 1.09
CA GLU A 108 -13.42 -13.64 1.29
C GLU A 108 -12.65 -14.01 0.00
N ALA A 109 -13.23 -13.72 -1.19
CA ALA A 109 -12.65 -14.11 -2.47
C ALA A 109 -12.44 -12.92 -3.42
N ASP A 110 -11.52 -13.06 -4.39
CA ASP A 110 -11.30 -12.09 -5.46
C ASP A 110 -12.46 -12.16 -6.48
N ALA A 111 -13.68 -11.97 -6.02
CA ALA A 111 -14.91 -12.08 -6.80
C ALA A 111 -15.78 -10.85 -6.67
N VAL A 112 -16.49 -10.55 -7.74
CA VAL A 112 -17.50 -9.49 -7.79
C VAL A 112 -18.79 -10.02 -8.37
N THR A 113 -19.91 -9.61 -7.78
CA THR A 113 -21.26 -10.02 -8.21
C THR A 113 -22.01 -8.81 -8.72
N PHE A 114 -22.70 -9.02 -9.81
CA PHE A 114 -23.58 -8.04 -10.43
C PHE A 114 -25.01 -8.58 -10.51
N ASN A 115 -25.97 -7.69 -10.27
CA ASN A 115 -27.37 -7.90 -10.62
C ASN A 115 -27.86 -6.67 -11.40
N ILE A 116 -28.19 -6.88 -12.68
CA ILE A 116 -28.56 -5.83 -13.65
C ILE A 116 -30.01 -6.04 -14.06
N GLU A 117 -30.82 -5.02 -13.88
CA GLU A 117 -32.25 -5.04 -14.19
C GLU A 117 -32.60 -3.95 -15.20
N SER A 118 -33.18 -4.32 -16.33
CA SER A 118 -33.73 -3.39 -17.34
C SER A 118 -34.61 -4.10 -18.36
N LYS A 119 -35.56 -3.37 -18.92
CA LYS A 119 -36.35 -3.85 -20.08
C LYS A 119 -35.47 -4.04 -21.33
N LEU A 120 -34.36 -3.33 -21.45
CA LEU A 120 -33.40 -3.38 -22.56
C LEU A 120 -32.68 -4.74 -22.67
N ILE A 121 -32.64 -5.53 -21.61
CA ILE A 121 -32.03 -6.87 -21.61
C ILE A 121 -32.84 -7.81 -22.49
N LYS A 122 -34.16 -7.81 -22.34
CA LYS A 122 -35.07 -8.70 -23.11
C LYS A 122 -34.99 -8.47 -24.62
N THR A 123 -34.70 -7.24 -25.04
CA THR A 123 -34.56 -6.87 -26.45
C THR A 123 -33.16 -7.14 -27.01
N GLY A 124 -32.23 -7.58 -26.17
CA GLY A 124 -30.80 -7.74 -26.53
C GLY A 124 -30.02 -6.44 -26.65
N ASN A 125 -30.66 -5.29 -26.39
CA ASN A 125 -30.00 -3.97 -26.52
C ASN A 125 -29.05 -3.67 -25.40
N LEU A 126 -29.24 -4.28 -24.21
CA LEU A 126 -28.30 -4.13 -23.05
C LEU A 126 -27.64 -5.46 -22.74
N THR A 127 -26.34 -5.48 -22.78
CA THR A 127 -25.47 -6.64 -22.50
C THR A 127 -24.31 -6.25 -21.59
N VAL A 128 -23.61 -7.26 -21.06
CA VAL A 128 -22.39 -7.05 -20.25
C VAL A 128 -21.16 -7.32 -21.12
N GLU A 129 -20.17 -6.47 -21.00
CA GLU A 129 -18.89 -6.58 -21.70
C GLU A 129 -17.77 -6.91 -20.71
N PHE A 130 -16.90 -7.85 -21.08
CA PHE A 130 -15.59 -8.08 -20.48
C PHE A 130 -14.53 -7.64 -21.48
N ASP A 131 -13.60 -6.80 -21.06
CA ASP A 131 -12.54 -6.23 -21.90
C ASP A 131 -11.19 -6.41 -21.21
N PHE A 132 -10.25 -7.10 -21.85
CA PHE A 132 -8.98 -7.50 -21.29
C PHE A 132 -7.83 -6.71 -21.90
N PRO A 133 -7.17 -5.83 -21.14
CA PRO A 133 -6.04 -5.07 -21.61
C PRO A 133 -4.74 -5.85 -21.51
N TYR A 134 -3.72 -5.35 -22.21
CA TYR A 134 -2.32 -5.65 -21.95
C TYR A 134 -1.78 -4.69 -20.87
N PRO A 135 -0.80 -5.07 -20.04
CA PRO A 135 -0.15 -4.14 -19.12
C PRO A 135 0.55 -3.00 -19.88
N PRO A 136 0.60 -1.78 -19.32
CA PRO A 136 1.39 -0.72 -19.87
C PRO A 136 2.89 -1.04 -19.75
N LEU A 137 3.68 -0.63 -20.72
CA LEU A 137 5.13 -0.70 -20.65
C LEU A 137 5.66 0.32 -19.62
N HIS A 138 6.56 -0.12 -18.75
CA HIS A 138 7.08 0.69 -17.64
C HIS A 138 8.44 1.33 -17.96
N THR A 139 8.53 1.98 -19.12
CA THR A 139 9.75 2.66 -19.59
C THR A 139 10.08 3.96 -18.85
N ALA A 140 9.13 4.51 -18.10
CA ALA A 140 9.33 5.70 -17.28
C ALA A 140 8.33 5.74 -16.12
N LYS A 141 8.78 6.27 -14.96
CA LYS A 141 7.95 6.46 -13.78
C LYS A 141 6.76 7.36 -14.09
N TYR A 142 5.56 6.96 -13.65
CA TYR A 142 4.29 7.67 -13.84
C TYR A 142 3.83 7.88 -15.29
N LYS A 143 4.53 7.38 -16.27
CA LYS A 143 4.10 7.51 -17.66
C LYS A 143 2.83 6.70 -17.92
N ASN A 144 2.77 5.48 -17.37
CA ASN A 144 1.63 4.59 -17.50
C ASN A 144 1.28 4.02 -16.12
N GLU A 145 0.07 4.26 -15.67
CA GLU A 145 -0.41 3.72 -14.40
C GLU A 145 -0.77 2.24 -14.54
N VAL A 146 -0.27 1.40 -13.63
CA VAL A 146 -0.45 -0.07 -13.68
C VAL A 146 -1.90 -0.52 -13.72
N PHE A 147 -2.84 0.26 -13.20
CA PHE A 147 -4.26 -0.06 -13.21
C PHE A 147 -4.98 0.36 -14.50
N VAL A 148 -4.35 1.14 -15.39
CA VAL A 148 -4.99 1.66 -16.60
C VAL A 148 -5.17 0.55 -17.64
N GLY A 149 -4.15 -0.24 -17.89
CA GLY A 149 -4.13 -1.21 -18.98
C GLY A 149 -4.13 -0.54 -20.37
N VAL A 150 -3.55 -1.18 -21.36
CA VAL A 150 -3.50 -0.70 -22.73
C VAL A 150 -4.16 -1.69 -23.69
N TYR A 151 -4.75 -1.20 -24.75
CA TYR A 151 -5.52 -1.99 -25.72
C TYR A 151 -4.89 -1.99 -27.11
N ASP A 152 -3.69 -1.39 -27.22
CA ASP A 152 -3.02 -1.17 -28.51
C ASP A 152 -2.09 -2.32 -28.91
N PHE A 153 -1.95 -3.34 -28.05
CA PHE A 153 -1.07 -4.50 -28.25
C PHE A 153 -1.83 -5.83 -28.23
N PRO A 154 -2.85 -6.02 -29.09
CA PRO A 154 -3.69 -7.22 -29.04
C PRO A 154 -2.96 -8.52 -29.43
N SER A 155 -1.82 -8.43 -30.12
CA SER A 155 -0.99 -9.58 -30.47
C SER A 155 -0.09 -10.07 -29.33
N ASN A 156 0.11 -9.24 -28.28
CA ASN A 156 1.04 -9.55 -27.21
C ASN A 156 0.43 -10.44 -26.13
N HIS A 157 -0.88 -10.69 -26.20
CA HIS A 157 -1.58 -11.55 -25.24
C HIS A 157 -2.69 -12.35 -25.92
N THR A 158 -3.18 -13.38 -25.25
CA THR A 158 -4.25 -14.22 -25.74
C THR A 158 -5.38 -14.35 -24.73
N THR A 159 -6.61 -14.45 -25.21
CA THR A 159 -7.76 -14.78 -24.38
C THR A 159 -8.58 -15.90 -25.05
N GLU A 160 -9.12 -16.81 -24.24
CA GLU A 160 -9.94 -17.92 -24.67
C GLU A 160 -11.13 -18.12 -23.74
N ALA A 161 -12.31 -18.32 -24.30
CA ALA A 161 -13.48 -18.66 -23.53
C ALA A 161 -13.79 -20.16 -23.64
N SER A 162 -14.19 -20.77 -22.54
CA SER A 162 -14.64 -22.16 -22.48
C SER A 162 -15.88 -22.29 -21.62
N SER A 163 -16.76 -23.21 -21.97
CA SER A 163 -17.89 -23.60 -21.12
C SER A 163 -17.39 -24.39 -19.92
N GLY A 164 -18.07 -24.23 -18.78
CA GLY A 164 -17.84 -25.07 -17.61
C GLY A 164 -18.59 -26.43 -17.71
N LEU A 165 -18.47 -27.23 -16.65
CA LEU A 165 -19.17 -28.52 -16.54
C LEU A 165 -20.67 -28.38 -16.48
N ARG A 166 -21.20 -27.20 -16.13
CA ARG A 166 -22.63 -26.87 -16.09
C ARG A 166 -22.94 -25.75 -17.06
N LYS A 167 -24.14 -25.68 -17.56
CA LYS A 167 -24.60 -24.67 -18.54
C LYS A 167 -24.56 -23.23 -18.00
N ASN A 168 -24.54 -23.06 -16.70
CA ASN A 168 -24.48 -21.77 -16.00
C ASN A 168 -23.07 -21.35 -15.55
N ILE A 169 -22.05 -21.97 -16.14
CA ILE A 169 -20.63 -21.70 -15.83
C ILE A 169 -19.88 -21.46 -17.14
N ALA A 170 -19.01 -20.45 -17.12
CA ALA A 170 -18.06 -20.20 -18.18
C ALA A 170 -16.73 -19.71 -17.60
N HIS A 171 -15.66 -19.88 -18.37
CA HIS A 171 -14.33 -19.43 -17.99
C HIS A 171 -13.73 -18.62 -19.12
N ILE A 172 -13.11 -17.51 -18.82
CA ILE A 172 -12.27 -16.76 -19.73
C ILE A 172 -10.83 -16.90 -19.22
N TYR A 173 -9.99 -17.53 -20.02
CA TYR A 173 -8.55 -17.64 -19.77
C TYR A 173 -7.85 -16.44 -20.40
N HIS A 174 -6.93 -15.83 -19.68
CA HIS A 174 -6.09 -14.76 -20.18
C HIS A 174 -4.62 -15.10 -19.95
N ASN A 175 -3.81 -15.00 -21.02
CA ASN A 175 -2.37 -15.21 -20.99
C ASN A 175 -1.65 -13.97 -21.58
N LEU A 176 -0.86 -13.32 -20.74
CA LEU A 176 -0.05 -12.15 -21.05
C LEU A 176 1.37 -12.28 -20.46
N GLY A 177 1.88 -13.54 -20.40
CA GLY A 177 3.01 -13.93 -19.59
C GLY A 177 2.53 -14.43 -18.22
N THR A 178 1.87 -13.60 -17.46
CA THR A 178 1.05 -14.02 -16.31
C THR A 178 -0.27 -14.62 -16.81
N LYS A 179 -0.65 -15.73 -16.19
CA LYS A 179 -1.84 -16.52 -16.59
C LYS A 179 -2.90 -16.45 -15.51
N TYR A 180 -4.16 -16.22 -15.91
CA TYR A 180 -5.27 -16.25 -14.98
C TYR A 180 -6.59 -16.57 -15.66
N TYR A 181 -7.61 -16.80 -14.84
CA TYR A 181 -8.98 -17.08 -15.26
C TYR A 181 -9.95 -16.05 -14.68
N VAL A 182 -10.94 -15.68 -15.46
CA VAL A 182 -12.19 -15.11 -14.96
C VAL A 182 -13.22 -16.24 -14.99
N ASN A 183 -13.56 -16.76 -13.83
CA ASN A 183 -14.53 -17.83 -13.66
C ASN A 183 -15.90 -17.22 -13.45
N LEU A 184 -16.84 -17.50 -14.34
CA LEU A 184 -18.20 -16.93 -14.35
C LEU A 184 -19.21 -17.97 -13.90
N CYS A 185 -20.15 -17.55 -13.05
CA CYS A 185 -21.29 -18.37 -12.63
C CYS A 185 -22.54 -17.51 -12.52
N TRP A 186 -23.68 -18.08 -12.93
CA TRP A 186 -25.00 -17.43 -12.85
C TRP A 186 -26.06 -18.42 -12.40
N PRO A 187 -27.27 -17.96 -11.98
CA PRO A 187 -28.36 -18.85 -11.62
C PRO A 187 -28.80 -19.74 -12.81
N GLU A 188 -28.98 -21.03 -12.60
CA GLU A 188 -29.33 -22.00 -13.66
C GLU A 188 -30.59 -21.62 -14.43
N ARG A 189 -31.53 -20.94 -13.77
CA ARG A 189 -32.79 -20.44 -14.38
C ARG A 189 -32.59 -19.26 -15.34
N GLN A 190 -31.40 -18.68 -15.39
CA GLN A 190 -31.05 -17.60 -16.33
C GLN A 190 -30.22 -18.18 -17.48
N PRO A 191 -30.74 -18.30 -18.69
CA PRO A 191 -29.98 -18.80 -19.83
C PRO A 191 -29.10 -17.70 -20.40
N LEU A 192 -27.97 -17.42 -19.70
CA LEU A 192 -26.98 -16.48 -20.19
C LEU A 192 -26.01 -17.16 -21.17
N GLN A 193 -25.55 -16.40 -22.14
CA GLN A 193 -24.59 -16.83 -23.15
C GLN A 193 -23.36 -15.91 -23.12
N LEU A 194 -22.19 -16.52 -23.02
CA LEU A 194 -20.90 -15.84 -23.18
C LEU A 194 -20.40 -16.05 -24.62
N LYS A 195 -20.12 -14.95 -25.33
CA LYS A 195 -19.59 -14.99 -26.70
C LYS A 195 -18.42 -14.04 -26.84
N ARG A 196 -17.43 -14.43 -27.62
CA ARG A 196 -16.35 -13.51 -28.03
C ARG A 196 -16.92 -12.50 -29.02
N LEU A 197 -16.59 -11.23 -28.83
CA LEU A 197 -16.93 -10.19 -29.78
C LEU A 197 -16.04 -10.36 -31.02
N GLN A 198 -16.64 -10.50 -32.20
CA GLN A 198 -15.87 -10.57 -33.43
C GLN A 198 -15.33 -9.19 -33.79
N PRO A 199 -14.03 -9.09 -34.14
CA PRO A 199 -13.46 -7.86 -34.62
C PRO A 199 -14.21 -7.37 -35.86
N GLN A 200 -14.62 -6.11 -35.90
CA GLN A 200 -15.17 -5.48 -37.09
C GLN A 200 -14.09 -4.65 -37.78
N GLY A 201 -13.77 -4.96 -39.04
CA GLY A 201 -12.76 -4.26 -39.84
C GLY A 201 -11.33 -4.43 -39.31
N SER A 202 -10.48 -3.42 -39.50
CA SER A 202 -9.09 -3.40 -39.03
C SER A 202 -8.94 -3.15 -37.52
N ALA A 203 -10.05 -3.07 -36.77
CA ALA A 203 -10.03 -2.78 -35.34
C ALA A 203 -9.64 -4.01 -34.51
N GLN A 204 -8.36 -4.34 -34.46
CA GLN A 204 -7.78 -5.36 -33.58
C GLN A 204 -8.09 -5.12 -32.09
N ARG A 205 -8.49 -3.89 -31.72
CA ARG A 205 -8.83 -3.47 -30.36
C ARG A 205 -9.95 -4.30 -29.70
N THR A 206 -10.77 -5.02 -30.47
CA THR A 206 -11.86 -5.86 -29.94
C THR A 206 -11.47 -7.33 -29.76
N ALA A 207 -10.22 -7.69 -30.06
CA ALA A 207 -9.76 -9.08 -30.07
C ALA A 207 -9.94 -9.82 -28.72
N HIS A 208 -9.91 -9.08 -27.60
CA HIS A 208 -9.99 -9.64 -26.24
C HIS A 208 -11.26 -9.25 -25.50
N ARG A 209 -12.37 -9.06 -26.25
CA ARG A 209 -13.67 -8.72 -25.68
C ARG A 209 -14.65 -9.87 -25.72
N TYR A 210 -15.43 -9.98 -24.67
CA TYR A 210 -16.49 -10.98 -24.52
C TYR A 210 -17.78 -10.31 -24.08
N ILE A 211 -18.90 -10.85 -24.53
CA ILE A 211 -20.23 -10.36 -24.22
C ILE A 211 -20.99 -11.45 -23.48
N LEU A 212 -21.54 -11.11 -22.31
CA LEU A 212 -22.52 -11.91 -21.60
C LEU A 212 -23.91 -11.32 -21.85
N SER A 213 -24.80 -12.11 -22.44
CA SER A 213 -26.14 -11.68 -22.83
C SER A 213 -27.20 -12.65 -22.34
N SER A 214 -28.45 -12.16 -22.28
CA SER A 214 -29.63 -12.95 -22.03
C SER A 214 -30.59 -12.82 -23.20
N ALA A 215 -31.14 -13.92 -23.62
CA ALA A 215 -32.22 -13.94 -24.63
C ALA A 215 -33.62 -13.82 -24.01
N VAL A 216 -33.72 -13.93 -22.68
CA VAL A 216 -35.00 -13.95 -21.96
C VAL A 216 -34.91 -13.15 -20.65
N GLY A 217 -36.06 -12.58 -20.27
CA GLY A 217 -36.15 -11.85 -18.99
C GLY A 217 -35.61 -10.42 -19.04
N LYS A 218 -35.59 -9.79 -17.87
CA LYS A 218 -35.16 -8.39 -17.68
C LYS A 218 -33.98 -8.27 -16.73
N THR A 219 -33.33 -9.38 -16.43
CA THR A 219 -32.27 -9.45 -15.42
C THR A 219 -31.09 -10.25 -15.95
N ILE A 220 -29.87 -9.73 -15.71
CA ILE A 220 -28.61 -10.46 -15.81
C ILE A 220 -27.99 -10.46 -14.41
N SER A 221 -27.80 -11.65 -13.83
CA SER A 221 -27.15 -11.81 -12.52
C SER A 221 -26.01 -12.81 -12.64
N PHE A 222 -24.80 -12.44 -12.22
CA PHE A 222 -23.63 -13.30 -12.31
C PHE A 222 -22.57 -12.93 -11.27
N THR A 223 -21.70 -13.90 -10.97
CA THR A 223 -20.42 -13.70 -10.26
C THR A 223 -19.27 -13.82 -11.24
N ALA A 224 -18.31 -12.91 -11.15
CA ALA A 224 -17.02 -12.98 -11.82
C ALA A 224 -15.94 -13.16 -10.75
N ASP A 225 -15.29 -14.32 -10.73
CA ASP A 225 -14.22 -14.69 -9.81
C ASP A 225 -12.89 -14.69 -10.57
N PHE A 226 -11.94 -13.89 -10.10
CA PHE A 226 -10.60 -13.75 -10.69
C PHE A 226 -9.62 -14.65 -9.93
N SER A 227 -8.95 -15.56 -10.64
CA SER A 227 -8.10 -16.57 -10.00
C SER A 227 -6.95 -16.99 -10.92
N PRO A 228 -5.76 -17.31 -10.39
CA PRO A 228 -4.70 -17.94 -11.17
C PRO A 228 -5.11 -19.33 -11.71
N ASN A 229 -6.15 -19.92 -11.12
CA ASN A 229 -6.61 -21.26 -11.46
C ASN A 229 -8.03 -21.28 -12.02
N LYS A 230 -8.28 -22.19 -12.95
CA LYS A 230 -9.63 -22.56 -13.37
C LYS A 230 -10.33 -23.25 -12.20
N LYS A 231 -11.43 -22.69 -11.71
CA LYS A 231 -12.17 -23.21 -10.57
C LYS A 231 -13.68 -23.03 -10.74
N LEU A 232 -14.45 -23.71 -9.92
CA LEU A 232 -15.90 -23.52 -9.84
C LEU A 232 -16.17 -22.24 -9.02
N PRO A 233 -16.75 -21.19 -9.62
CA PRO A 233 -17.11 -19.98 -8.89
C PRO A 233 -18.40 -20.16 -8.12
N ASP A 234 -18.61 -19.33 -7.11
CA ASP A 234 -19.83 -19.34 -6.31
C ASP A 234 -20.98 -18.61 -7.00
N LEU A 235 -22.19 -19.07 -6.73
CA LEU A 235 -23.41 -18.41 -7.17
C LEU A 235 -23.54 -16.99 -6.58
N PRO A 236 -24.17 -16.04 -7.29
CA PRO A 236 -24.41 -14.69 -6.78
C PRO A 236 -25.06 -14.62 -5.40
N SER A 237 -25.95 -15.58 -5.09
CA SER A 237 -26.60 -15.65 -3.79
C SER A 237 -25.65 -16.00 -2.64
N SER A 238 -24.68 -16.87 -2.90
CA SER A 238 -23.66 -17.27 -1.91
C SER A 238 -22.70 -16.12 -1.64
N THR A 239 -22.21 -15.47 -2.69
CA THR A 239 -21.36 -14.27 -2.58
C THR A 239 -22.07 -13.15 -1.81
N LYS A 240 -23.34 -12.89 -2.13
CA LYS A 240 -24.15 -11.90 -1.41
C LYS A 240 -24.22 -12.21 0.08
N LYS A 241 -24.50 -13.47 0.44
CA LYS A 241 -24.60 -13.90 1.85
C LYS A 241 -23.29 -13.68 2.61
N ARG A 242 -22.14 -14.10 2.02
CA ARG A 242 -20.82 -13.88 2.64
C ARG A 242 -20.50 -12.40 2.77
N ASN A 243 -20.76 -11.62 1.73
CA ASN A 243 -20.50 -10.19 1.75
C ASN A 243 -21.25 -9.48 2.88
N SER A 244 -22.58 -9.68 2.98
CA SER A 244 -23.38 -9.08 4.06
C SER A 244 -22.96 -9.56 5.45
N ALA A 245 -22.66 -10.85 5.62
CA ALA A 245 -22.19 -11.38 6.89
C ALA A 245 -20.81 -10.81 7.28
N GLY A 246 -19.87 -10.77 6.34
CA GLY A 246 -18.53 -10.28 6.57
C GLY A 246 -18.49 -8.77 6.91
N TRP A 247 -19.27 -7.94 6.21
CA TRP A 247 -19.34 -6.52 6.54
C TRP A 247 -20.02 -6.26 7.89
N ARG A 248 -21.08 -6.99 8.23
CA ARG A 248 -21.70 -6.89 9.56
C ARG A 248 -20.73 -7.27 10.67
N ASP A 249 -20.01 -8.39 10.50
CA ASP A 249 -18.97 -8.80 11.44
C ASP A 249 -17.89 -7.72 11.57
N TYR A 250 -17.42 -7.16 10.46
CA TYR A 250 -16.44 -6.08 10.44
C TYR A 250 -16.87 -4.85 11.24
N TRP A 251 -18.13 -4.44 11.10
CA TRP A 251 -18.66 -3.26 11.80
C TRP A 251 -19.05 -3.53 13.26
N GLN A 252 -19.53 -4.72 13.55
CA GLN A 252 -19.95 -5.10 14.91
C GLN A 252 -18.77 -5.47 15.80
N ASN A 253 -17.67 -5.96 15.24
CA ASN A 253 -16.47 -6.35 15.96
C ASN A 253 -15.34 -5.35 15.70
N GLY A 254 -14.66 -4.95 16.80
CA GLY A 254 -13.58 -3.97 16.76
C GLY A 254 -13.98 -2.58 17.28
N GLY A 255 -13.03 -1.65 17.18
CA GLY A 255 -13.21 -0.29 17.68
C GLY A 255 -14.13 0.57 16.83
N PHE A 256 -14.88 1.42 17.49
CA PHE A 256 -15.73 2.43 16.89
C PHE A 256 -15.65 3.73 17.69
N VAL A 257 -15.83 4.88 17.04
CA VAL A 257 -15.90 6.19 17.67
C VAL A 257 -17.28 6.78 17.41
N ASP A 258 -18.09 6.90 18.46
CA ASP A 258 -19.41 7.53 18.40
C ASP A 258 -19.32 8.98 18.87
N LEU A 259 -19.49 9.91 17.94
CA LEU A 259 -19.49 11.36 18.20
C LEU A 259 -20.91 11.97 18.15
N THR A 260 -21.95 11.15 18.10
CA THR A 260 -23.34 11.64 17.95
C THR A 260 -23.83 12.52 19.12
N LYS A 261 -23.21 12.38 20.30
CA LYS A 261 -23.50 13.20 21.49
C LYS A 261 -22.59 14.43 21.63
N SER A 262 -21.63 14.63 20.71
CA SER A 262 -20.74 15.79 20.75
C SER A 262 -21.47 17.06 20.30
N THR A 263 -21.25 18.14 21.00
CA THR A 263 -21.74 19.47 20.62
C THR A 263 -20.80 20.22 19.69
N ASN A 264 -19.61 19.66 19.40
CA ASN A 264 -18.66 20.26 18.48
C ASN A 264 -19.21 20.23 17.04
N PRO A 265 -19.24 21.36 16.30
CA PRO A 265 -19.79 21.42 14.94
C PRO A 265 -19.08 20.50 13.94
N ASN A 266 -17.83 20.13 14.20
CA ASN A 266 -17.06 19.23 13.36
C ASN A 266 -17.26 17.73 13.67
N ALA A 267 -18.03 17.39 14.69
CA ALA A 267 -18.16 16.01 15.18
C ALA A 267 -18.73 15.06 14.10
N THR A 268 -19.80 15.47 13.43
CA THR A 268 -20.44 14.66 12.37
C THR A 268 -19.50 14.41 11.21
N GLU A 269 -18.79 15.44 10.75
CA GLU A 269 -17.82 15.30 9.65
C GLU A 269 -16.63 14.45 10.07
N LEU A 270 -16.12 14.61 11.28
CA LEU A 270 -15.03 13.78 11.79
C LEU A 270 -15.45 12.30 11.89
N GLN A 271 -16.66 12.03 12.39
CA GLN A 271 -17.18 10.66 12.43
C GLN A 271 -17.35 10.07 11.03
N ARG A 272 -17.86 10.85 10.07
CA ARG A 272 -17.96 10.43 8.66
C ARG A 272 -16.58 10.05 8.11
N ARG A 273 -15.56 10.88 8.32
CA ARG A 273 -14.17 10.60 7.89
C ARG A 273 -13.61 9.32 8.51
N ILE A 274 -13.85 9.09 9.79
CA ILE A 274 -13.39 7.88 10.49
C ILE A 274 -14.06 6.65 9.87
N ILE A 275 -15.37 6.64 9.70
CA ILE A 275 -16.13 5.51 9.16
C ILE A 275 -15.71 5.21 7.71
N THR A 276 -15.65 6.24 6.86
CA THR A 276 -15.25 6.06 5.45
C THR A 276 -13.80 5.61 5.34
N SER A 277 -12.90 6.10 6.19
CA SER A 277 -11.51 5.64 6.25
C SER A 277 -11.41 4.17 6.66
N GLN A 278 -12.16 3.73 7.68
CA GLN A 278 -12.21 2.32 8.07
C GLN A 278 -12.73 1.42 6.94
N TYR A 279 -13.74 1.88 6.18
CA TYR A 279 -14.21 1.17 5.00
C TYR A 279 -13.10 1.06 3.94
N HIS A 280 -12.45 2.18 3.62
CA HIS A 280 -11.41 2.19 2.59
C HIS A 280 -10.19 1.35 2.95
N VAL A 281 -9.71 1.37 4.18
CA VAL A 281 -8.58 0.52 4.58
C VAL A 281 -8.96 -0.97 4.54
N ARG A 282 -10.22 -1.32 4.86
CA ARG A 282 -10.69 -2.72 4.69
C ARG A 282 -10.67 -3.15 3.23
N VAL A 283 -11.17 -2.31 2.33
CA VAL A 283 -11.21 -2.62 0.88
C VAL A 283 -9.82 -2.68 0.28
N ASN A 284 -8.91 -1.76 0.69
CA ASN A 284 -7.60 -1.62 0.05
C ASN A 284 -6.48 -2.42 0.72
N SER A 285 -6.58 -2.72 2.02
CA SER A 285 -5.42 -3.14 2.81
C SER A 285 -5.58 -4.47 3.53
N ALA A 286 -6.77 -5.08 3.55
CA ALA A 286 -7.02 -6.33 4.25
C ALA A 286 -6.68 -7.57 3.41
N ALA A 287 -5.55 -7.56 2.72
CA ALA A 287 -5.05 -8.70 1.97
C ALA A 287 -4.43 -9.77 2.89
N GLU A 288 -4.10 -10.93 2.34
CA GLU A 288 -3.39 -12.01 3.03
C GLU A 288 -1.98 -12.17 2.46
N GLY A 289 -1.00 -12.28 3.36
CA GLY A 289 0.40 -12.60 3.01
C GLY A 289 1.17 -11.49 2.32
N GLU A 290 0.54 -10.37 1.99
CA GLU A 290 1.17 -9.21 1.33
C GLU A 290 0.64 -7.90 1.88
N SER A 291 1.51 -6.89 1.95
CA SER A 291 1.09 -5.51 2.19
C SER A 291 0.36 -4.95 0.96
N PRO A 292 -0.56 -4.01 1.11
CA PRO A 292 -1.09 -3.27 -0.02
C PRO A 292 0.04 -2.52 -0.73
N GLN A 293 -0.19 -2.20 -2.00
CA GLN A 293 0.68 -1.29 -2.72
C GLN A 293 0.67 0.10 -2.07
N GLU A 294 1.69 0.90 -2.39
CA GLU A 294 1.95 2.22 -1.79
C GLU A 294 0.72 3.13 -1.74
N SER A 295 0.02 3.29 -2.86
CA SER A 295 -1.10 4.21 -2.98
C SER A 295 -2.48 3.52 -2.97
N GLY A 296 -2.56 2.23 -2.62
CA GLY A 296 -3.78 1.45 -2.64
C GLY A 296 -4.20 1.01 -4.05
N LEU A 297 -5.44 0.49 -4.18
CA LEU A 297 -5.93 -0.10 -5.42
C LEU A 297 -6.37 0.92 -6.47
N MET A 298 -6.63 2.15 -6.08
CA MET A 298 -7.31 3.16 -6.93
C MET A 298 -6.34 4.11 -7.62
N ASN A 299 -5.18 4.33 -7.04
CA ASN A 299 -4.18 5.25 -7.56
C ASN A 299 -2.80 4.72 -7.21
N ASN A 300 -2.11 4.16 -8.18
CA ASN A 300 -0.85 3.50 -7.92
C ASN A 300 0.20 3.83 -8.98
N GLY A 301 0.99 4.84 -8.71
CA GLY A 301 2.11 5.24 -9.53
C GLY A 301 3.41 4.48 -9.23
N TRP A 302 3.40 3.44 -8.38
CA TRP A 302 4.58 2.70 -7.93
C TRP A 302 4.59 1.25 -8.45
N TYR A 303 4.06 1.02 -9.66
CA TYR A 303 4.10 -0.28 -10.35
C TYR A 303 3.40 -1.43 -9.59
N GLY A 304 2.49 -1.10 -8.67
CA GLY A 304 1.85 -2.08 -7.82
C GLY A 304 2.73 -2.65 -6.70
N LYS A 305 3.97 -2.19 -6.58
CA LYS A 305 4.87 -2.57 -5.49
C LYS A 305 4.45 -1.92 -4.19
N PHE A 306 4.94 -2.43 -3.09
CA PHE A 306 4.73 -1.83 -1.78
C PHE A 306 6.04 -1.27 -1.22
N HIS A 307 5.91 -0.30 -0.33
CA HIS A 307 7.04 0.30 0.35
C HIS A 307 7.12 -0.22 1.78
N MET A 308 8.26 -0.79 2.16
CA MET A 308 8.46 -1.26 3.53
C MET A 308 8.44 -0.11 4.54
N GLU A 309 8.66 1.13 4.11
CA GLU A 309 8.47 2.32 4.95
C GLU A 309 6.99 2.57 5.29
N MET A 310 6.07 2.27 4.34
CA MET A 310 4.65 2.58 4.47
C MET A 310 3.82 1.44 5.08
N VAL A 311 4.39 0.25 5.27
CA VAL A 311 3.65 -0.90 5.82
C VAL A 311 3.08 -0.63 7.23
N VAL A 312 3.75 0.24 8.01
CA VAL A 312 3.25 0.67 9.33
C VAL A 312 1.95 1.44 9.18
N TRP A 313 1.89 2.42 8.25
CA TRP A 313 0.69 3.22 7.99
C TRP A 313 -0.48 2.36 7.52
N HIS A 314 -0.20 1.41 6.64
CA HIS A 314 -1.22 0.55 6.04
C HIS A 314 -1.78 -0.48 7.02
N ASN A 315 -1.04 -0.87 8.08
CA ASN A 315 -1.37 -2.08 8.83
C ASN A 315 -1.38 -1.94 10.36
N ALA A 316 -0.62 -0.98 10.95
CA ALA A 316 -0.55 -0.87 12.41
C ALA A 316 -1.90 -0.52 13.05
N HIS A 317 -2.75 0.20 12.34
CA HIS A 317 -4.08 0.59 12.80
C HIS A 317 -5.01 -0.59 13.10
N TRP A 318 -4.82 -1.76 12.47
CA TRP A 318 -5.66 -2.95 12.73
C TRP A 318 -5.68 -3.35 14.19
N ILE A 319 -4.51 -3.31 14.84
CA ILE A 319 -4.38 -3.61 16.28
C ILE A 319 -5.09 -2.55 17.13
N SER A 320 -4.91 -1.27 16.77
CA SER A 320 -5.54 -0.16 17.53
C SER A 320 -7.07 -0.17 17.44
N TRP A 321 -7.62 -0.66 16.32
CA TRP A 321 -9.06 -0.77 16.10
C TRP A 321 -9.66 -2.13 16.51
N GLY A 322 -8.87 -3.02 17.14
CA GLY A 322 -9.36 -4.34 17.58
C GLY A 322 -9.74 -5.27 16.42
N ARG A 323 -9.08 -5.11 15.26
CA ARG A 323 -9.25 -5.91 14.04
C ARG A 323 -7.96 -6.65 13.70
N ASP A 324 -7.34 -7.21 14.70
CA ASP A 324 -6.00 -7.80 14.67
C ASP A 324 -5.88 -9.02 13.74
N GLN A 325 -6.98 -9.68 13.35
CA GLN A 325 -6.95 -10.74 12.33
C GLN A 325 -6.35 -10.23 11.01
N TYR A 326 -6.66 -9.01 10.56
CA TYR A 326 -6.10 -8.46 9.31
C TYR A 326 -4.61 -8.17 9.43
N PHE A 327 -4.15 -7.76 10.60
CA PHE A 327 -2.73 -7.63 10.87
C PHE A 327 -2.02 -8.99 10.79
N HIS A 328 -2.56 -10.00 11.46
CA HIS A 328 -1.96 -11.33 11.52
C HIS A 328 -2.05 -12.11 10.21
N ASN A 329 -2.94 -11.73 9.29
CA ASN A 329 -2.97 -12.28 7.93
C ASN A 329 -1.76 -11.85 7.10
N ILE A 330 -1.13 -10.72 7.43
CA ILE A 330 0.02 -10.16 6.71
C ILE A 330 1.33 -10.44 7.46
N PHE A 331 1.33 -10.28 8.79
CA PHE A 331 2.55 -10.34 9.61
C PHE A 331 2.55 -11.53 10.58
N PRO A 332 3.71 -12.19 10.79
CA PRO A 332 5.02 -11.86 10.25
C PRO A 332 5.31 -12.39 8.83
N ALA A 333 4.36 -13.08 8.18
CA ALA A 333 4.54 -13.79 6.91
C ALA A 333 5.22 -12.93 5.81
N LEU A 334 4.91 -11.64 5.73
CA LEU A 334 5.56 -10.71 4.78
C LEU A 334 7.07 -10.63 5.03
N TYR A 335 7.48 -10.42 6.28
CA TYR A 335 8.90 -10.36 6.64
C TYR A 335 9.59 -11.71 6.49
N GLU A 336 8.93 -12.83 6.86
CA GLU A 336 9.42 -14.19 6.64
C GLU A 336 9.73 -14.43 5.16
N LYS A 337 8.85 -13.99 4.27
CA LYS A 337 9.00 -14.13 2.81
C LYS A 337 10.15 -13.28 2.25
N LEU A 338 10.36 -12.09 2.77
CA LEU A 338 11.41 -11.15 2.31
C LEU A 338 12.76 -11.38 3.01
N LEU A 339 12.82 -12.17 4.08
CA LEU A 339 14.03 -12.36 4.88
C LEU A 339 15.21 -12.88 4.06
N PRO A 340 15.06 -13.92 3.21
CA PRO A 340 16.20 -14.47 2.45
C PRO A 340 16.89 -13.43 1.57
N THR A 341 16.13 -12.66 0.80
CA THR A 341 16.67 -11.62 -0.09
C THR A 341 17.23 -10.42 0.69
N SER A 342 16.66 -10.12 1.85
CA SER A 342 17.13 -9.04 2.73
C SER A 342 18.46 -9.38 3.41
N LEU A 343 18.71 -10.66 3.74
CA LEU A 343 20.00 -11.16 4.21
C LEU A 343 21.07 -11.08 3.12
N VAL A 344 20.75 -11.52 1.91
CA VAL A 344 21.66 -11.42 0.75
C VAL A 344 22.05 -9.97 0.48
N ARG A 345 21.09 -9.05 0.54
CA ARG A 345 21.30 -7.62 0.33
C ARG A 345 22.26 -7.04 1.37
N ALA A 346 22.02 -7.29 2.66
CA ALA A 346 22.90 -6.83 3.72
C ALA A 346 24.34 -7.35 3.54
N LYS A 347 24.50 -8.65 3.29
CA LYS A 347 25.79 -9.29 3.03
C LYS A 347 26.52 -8.69 1.83
N LYS A 348 25.81 -8.41 0.72
CA LYS A 348 26.38 -7.74 -0.46
C LYS A 348 26.91 -6.35 -0.13
N MET A 349 26.24 -5.64 0.74
CA MET A 349 26.64 -4.31 1.24
C MET A 349 27.73 -4.38 2.33
N GLY A 350 28.13 -5.58 2.76
CA GLY A 350 29.15 -5.80 3.78
C GLY A 350 28.68 -5.60 5.22
N TRP A 351 27.37 -5.74 5.47
CA TRP A 351 26.77 -5.74 6.81
C TRP A 351 26.16 -7.09 7.16
N GLU A 352 26.00 -7.32 8.46
CA GLU A 352 25.31 -8.50 9.00
C GLU A 352 23.79 -8.33 8.95
N GLY A 353 23.05 -9.43 9.16
CA GLY A 353 21.61 -9.42 9.31
C GLY A 353 20.84 -9.11 8.03
N ALA A 354 19.67 -8.49 8.16
CA ALA A 354 18.74 -8.25 7.06
C ALA A 354 18.50 -6.76 6.79
N ARG A 355 18.79 -6.29 5.56
CA ARG A 355 18.46 -4.94 5.06
C ARG A 355 17.08 -4.96 4.40
N TRP A 356 16.11 -4.33 5.04
CA TRP A 356 14.74 -4.20 4.49
C TRP A 356 14.69 -3.10 3.42
N PRO A 357 14.28 -3.42 2.17
CA PRO A 357 14.26 -2.44 1.10
C PRO A 357 13.14 -1.41 1.29
N LYS A 358 13.29 -0.21 0.72
CA LYS A 358 12.18 0.75 0.70
C LYS A 358 11.04 0.23 -0.18
N MET A 359 11.30 0.03 -1.47
CA MET A 359 10.32 -0.39 -2.47
C MET A 359 10.62 -1.80 -2.95
N THR A 360 9.64 -2.71 -2.88
CA THR A 360 9.82 -4.12 -3.17
C THR A 360 8.50 -4.81 -3.53
N GLU A 361 8.59 -6.11 -3.79
CA GLU A 361 7.46 -7.02 -4.03
C GLU A 361 7.79 -8.43 -3.54
N THR A 362 6.81 -9.32 -3.52
CA THR A 362 6.98 -10.64 -2.90
C THR A 362 7.38 -11.76 -3.88
N ILE A 363 7.49 -11.47 -5.17
CA ILE A 363 7.88 -12.48 -6.18
C ILE A 363 9.38 -12.71 -6.15
N THR A 364 10.16 -11.63 -6.22
CA THR A 364 11.62 -11.69 -6.21
C THR A 364 12.24 -11.17 -4.91
N GLY A 365 11.53 -10.33 -4.17
CA GLY A 365 12.04 -9.62 -2.99
C GLY A 365 13.16 -8.62 -3.31
N ARG A 366 13.33 -8.25 -4.58
CA ARG A 366 14.34 -7.27 -4.99
C ARG A 366 13.98 -5.87 -4.50
N SER A 367 15.01 -5.08 -4.20
CA SER A 367 14.86 -3.65 -4.02
C SER A 367 14.77 -2.97 -5.39
N SER A 368 13.78 -2.10 -5.58
CA SER A 368 13.76 -1.26 -6.77
C SER A 368 14.84 -0.19 -6.68
N PRO A 369 15.70 -0.02 -7.70
CA PRO A 369 16.69 1.05 -7.72
C PRO A 369 16.05 2.43 -7.53
N GLY A 370 16.75 3.31 -6.83
CA GLY A 370 16.28 4.69 -6.67
C GLY A 370 17.20 5.51 -5.76
N GLY A 371 17.46 6.76 -6.12
CA GLY A 371 18.34 7.65 -5.37
C GLY A 371 17.86 7.91 -3.93
N ILE A 372 16.57 7.80 -3.67
CA ILE A 372 15.98 7.86 -2.33
C ILE A 372 15.92 6.46 -1.71
N ASN A 373 15.48 5.47 -2.48
CA ASN A 373 15.23 4.10 -2.01
C ASN A 373 16.44 3.48 -1.33
N ALA A 374 17.63 3.72 -1.87
CA ALA A 374 18.88 3.14 -1.40
C ALA A 374 19.31 3.68 -0.04
N TYR A 375 19.06 4.96 0.23
CA TYR A 375 19.56 5.69 1.40
C TYR A 375 18.53 5.89 2.50
N LEU A 376 17.26 5.60 2.25
CA LEU A 376 16.21 5.71 3.24
C LEU A 376 16.30 4.54 4.24
N MET A 377 16.41 4.85 5.53
CA MET A 377 16.69 3.85 6.56
C MET A 377 15.62 3.75 7.66
N TRP A 378 14.72 4.72 7.77
CA TRP A 378 13.78 4.77 8.88
C TRP A 378 12.80 3.57 8.95
N GLN A 379 12.62 2.82 7.83
CA GLN A 379 11.83 1.59 7.83
C GLN A 379 12.56 0.39 8.43
N GLN A 380 13.88 0.46 8.63
CA GLN A 380 14.66 -0.67 9.11
C GLN A 380 14.18 -1.19 10.47
N PRO A 381 13.81 -0.36 11.47
CA PRO A 381 13.26 -0.81 12.75
C PRO A 381 11.77 -1.21 12.72
N HIS A 382 11.05 -1.07 11.60
CA HIS A 382 9.62 -1.39 11.55
C HIS A 382 9.26 -2.80 12.03
N PRO A 383 10.04 -3.87 11.74
CA PRO A 383 9.75 -5.19 12.29
C PRO A 383 9.66 -5.21 13.81
N MET A 384 10.46 -4.40 14.51
CA MET A 384 10.43 -4.27 15.97
C MET A 384 9.11 -3.71 16.47
N TYR A 385 8.63 -2.64 15.81
CA TYR A 385 7.35 -2.03 16.14
C TYR A 385 6.18 -2.97 15.84
N MET A 386 6.18 -3.63 14.66
CA MET A 386 5.14 -4.57 14.26
C MET A 386 5.11 -5.80 15.17
N ALA A 387 6.27 -6.32 15.58
CA ALA A 387 6.35 -7.42 16.55
C ALA A 387 5.78 -7.04 17.93
N MET A 388 6.05 -5.81 18.39
CA MET A 388 5.45 -5.31 19.64
C MET A 388 3.94 -5.21 19.56
N LEU A 389 3.38 -4.75 18.43
CA LEU A 389 1.94 -4.76 18.18
C LEU A 389 1.38 -6.19 18.15
N ALA A 390 2.05 -7.11 17.46
CA ALA A 390 1.66 -8.52 17.43
C ALA A 390 1.65 -9.14 18.85
N TYR A 391 2.67 -8.84 19.64
CA TYR A 391 2.76 -9.34 21.01
C TYR A 391 1.73 -8.69 21.94
N LYS A 392 1.43 -7.41 21.74
CA LYS A 392 0.33 -6.73 22.48
C LYS A 392 -1.03 -7.38 22.21
N SER A 393 -1.30 -7.76 20.96
CA SER A 393 -2.52 -8.45 20.55
C SER A 393 -2.56 -9.90 21.06
N LYS A 394 -1.45 -10.63 20.93
CA LYS A 394 -1.33 -12.05 21.29
C LYS A 394 -0.05 -12.30 22.11
N PRO A 395 -0.07 -12.06 23.45
CA PRO A 395 1.12 -12.14 24.30
C PRO A 395 1.47 -13.60 24.65
N THR A 396 1.85 -14.39 23.64
CA THR A 396 2.17 -15.82 23.78
C THR A 396 3.62 -16.13 23.46
N LYS A 397 4.13 -17.25 23.98
CA LYS A 397 5.45 -17.78 23.60
C LYS A 397 5.51 -18.12 22.11
N SER A 398 4.41 -18.52 21.48
CA SER A 398 4.33 -18.77 20.04
C SER A 398 4.59 -17.49 19.25
N THR A 399 3.97 -16.39 19.62
CA THR A 399 4.22 -15.06 19.01
C THR A 399 5.69 -14.70 19.14
N LEU A 400 6.29 -14.84 20.33
CA LEU A 400 7.70 -14.54 20.55
C LEU A 400 8.61 -15.37 19.62
N ARG A 401 8.38 -16.69 19.54
CA ARG A 401 9.20 -17.59 18.72
C ARG A 401 9.08 -17.29 17.22
N ARG A 402 7.86 -16.99 16.75
CA ARG A 402 7.63 -16.72 15.33
C ARG A 402 8.32 -15.46 14.83
N TRP A 403 8.45 -14.44 15.67
CA TRP A 403 9.11 -13.19 15.31
C TRP A 403 10.62 -13.19 15.57
N ASP A 404 11.15 -14.14 16.31
CA ASP A 404 12.53 -14.08 16.82
C ASP A 404 13.58 -13.96 15.71
N SER A 405 13.53 -14.79 14.67
CA SER A 405 14.48 -14.75 13.56
C SER A 405 14.44 -13.44 12.77
N ILE A 406 13.27 -12.85 12.61
CA ILE A 406 13.10 -11.56 11.93
C ILE A 406 13.74 -10.45 12.76
N LEU A 407 13.48 -10.44 14.08
CA LEU A 407 14.02 -9.42 14.97
C LEU A 407 15.52 -9.57 15.16
N GLU A 408 16.04 -10.80 15.23
CA GLU A 408 17.46 -11.10 15.28
C GLU A 408 18.17 -10.53 14.05
N ALA A 409 17.74 -10.93 12.84
CA ALA A 409 18.34 -10.45 11.61
C ALA A 409 18.21 -8.93 11.41
N THR A 410 17.13 -8.34 11.90
CA THR A 410 16.95 -6.88 11.88
C THR A 410 17.92 -6.19 12.82
N ALA A 411 18.07 -6.70 14.05
CA ALA A 411 18.96 -6.13 15.05
C ALA A 411 20.44 -6.32 14.68
N ASP A 412 20.82 -7.45 14.09
CA ASP A 412 22.18 -7.70 13.57
C ASP A 412 22.54 -6.64 12.51
N TYR A 413 21.64 -6.39 11.56
CA TYR A 413 21.85 -5.33 10.58
C TYR A 413 21.98 -3.96 11.24
N MET A 414 21.07 -3.62 12.14
CA MET A 414 21.07 -2.33 12.81
C MET A 414 22.35 -2.08 13.62
N ALA A 415 22.87 -3.13 14.26
CA ALA A 415 24.11 -3.03 15.03
C ALA A 415 25.36 -3.02 14.13
N SER A 416 25.34 -3.74 13.00
CA SER A 416 26.43 -3.80 12.03
C SER A 416 26.53 -2.53 11.16
N TYR A 417 25.39 -1.89 10.86
CA TYR A 417 25.33 -0.66 10.05
C TYR A 417 25.84 0.57 10.82
N ALA A 418 25.57 0.63 12.12
CA ALA A 418 25.98 1.76 12.96
C ALA A 418 27.51 1.83 13.03
N TRP A 419 28.07 2.96 12.59
CA TRP A 419 29.50 3.17 12.48
C TRP A 419 30.08 3.78 13.77
N LEU A 420 31.15 3.16 14.33
CA LEU A 420 31.83 3.68 15.49
C LEU A 420 32.69 4.90 15.09
N ASN A 421 32.31 6.07 15.55
CA ASN A 421 33.08 7.27 15.45
C ASN A 421 34.09 7.29 16.60
N GLU A 422 35.35 7.01 16.30
CA GLU A 422 36.43 6.93 17.31
C GLU A 422 36.67 8.27 18.03
N THR A 423 36.36 9.40 17.37
CA THR A 423 36.53 10.73 17.97
C THR A 423 35.51 11.00 19.08
N SER A 424 34.25 10.64 18.86
CA SER A 424 33.15 10.83 19.83
C SER A 424 32.97 9.65 20.78
N GLY A 425 33.46 8.47 20.40
CA GLY A 425 33.16 7.19 21.06
C GLY A 425 31.69 6.74 20.91
N LYS A 426 30.96 7.35 19.97
CA LYS A 426 29.55 7.05 19.70
C LYS A 426 29.39 6.30 18.38
N TYR A 427 28.24 5.63 18.22
CA TYR A 427 27.83 5.01 16.96
C TYR A 427 26.95 5.97 16.19
N ASP A 428 27.39 6.32 14.99
CA ASP A 428 26.70 7.22 14.06
C ASP A 428 25.90 6.42 13.01
N LEU A 429 24.86 7.06 12.44
CA LEU A 429 24.07 6.56 11.30
C LEU A 429 24.26 7.50 10.10
N GLY A 430 24.79 6.94 8.99
CA GLY A 430 25.19 7.74 7.82
C GLY A 430 26.49 8.50 8.02
N PRO A 431 26.93 9.33 7.04
CA PRO A 431 26.46 9.31 5.66
C PRO A 431 26.86 8.03 4.90
N PRO A 432 26.19 7.67 3.78
CA PRO A 432 25.03 8.36 3.20
C PRO A 432 23.72 7.98 3.86
N ALA A 433 22.81 8.95 4.00
CA ALA A 433 21.46 8.73 4.53
C ALA A 433 20.46 9.75 3.95
N ILE A 434 19.19 9.39 3.90
CA ILE A 434 18.09 10.31 3.55
C ILE A 434 17.03 10.19 4.66
N GLY A 435 16.52 11.34 5.12
CA GLY A 435 15.47 11.37 6.13
C GLY A 435 14.10 11.05 5.59
N VAL A 436 13.14 10.82 6.51
CA VAL A 436 11.73 10.50 6.24
C VAL A 436 11.06 11.45 5.23
N THR A 437 11.48 12.70 5.20
CA THR A 437 10.93 13.75 4.32
C THR A 437 11.54 13.76 2.92
N GLU A 438 12.53 12.91 2.68
CA GLU A 438 13.19 12.72 1.37
C GLU A 438 13.85 13.98 0.79
N ASN A 439 14.14 14.97 1.64
CA ASN A 439 14.70 16.27 1.24
C ASN A 439 16.08 16.59 1.86
N THR A 440 16.72 15.60 2.48
CA THR A 440 18.06 15.77 3.02
C THR A 440 19.14 15.31 2.02
N PRO A 441 20.29 16.01 1.91
CA PRO A 441 21.36 15.62 1.00
C PRO A 441 22.07 14.37 1.52
N PRO A 442 22.10 13.24 0.76
CA PRO A 442 22.56 11.96 1.29
C PRO A 442 23.99 11.98 1.80
N ASP A 443 24.89 12.68 1.14
CA ASP A 443 26.32 12.70 1.44
C ASP A 443 26.70 13.55 2.67
N LEU A 444 25.77 14.40 3.11
CA LEU A 444 25.94 15.29 4.26
C LEU A 444 25.06 14.90 5.46
N THR A 445 24.12 13.99 5.23
CA THR A 445 23.14 13.63 6.27
C THR A 445 23.74 12.62 7.25
N LEU A 446 24.02 13.11 8.46
CA LEU A 446 24.55 12.35 9.59
C LEU A 446 23.54 12.38 10.74
N ASN A 447 23.30 11.25 11.40
CA ASN A 447 22.53 11.17 12.64
C ASN A 447 21.16 11.86 12.57
N LEU A 448 20.32 11.44 11.63
CA LEU A 448 18.92 11.88 11.59
C LEU A 448 18.24 11.66 12.94
N ALA A 449 17.65 12.71 13.50
CA ALA A 449 17.07 12.67 14.85
C ALA A 449 16.06 11.53 15.03
N TYR A 450 15.17 11.37 14.05
CA TYR A 450 14.17 10.31 14.09
C TYR A 450 14.80 8.91 13.95
N ASP A 451 15.75 8.74 13.04
CA ASP A 451 16.37 7.44 12.77
C ASP A 451 17.19 6.98 14.00
N ILE A 452 17.98 7.87 14.63
CA ILE A 452 18.70 7.57 15.87
C ILE A 452 17.73 7.10 16.98
N ALA A 453 16.65 7.83 17.18
CA ALA A 453 15.67 7.49 18.20
C ALA A 453 14.97 6.15 17.91
N TYR A 454 14.64 5.90 16.65
CA TYR A 454 13.97 4.66 16.25
C TYR A 454 14.93 3.47 16.25
N TRP A 455 16.21 3.67 15.90
CA TRP A 455 17.26 2.66 16.04
C TRP A 455 17.42 2.22 17.50
N ARG A 456 17.48 3.19 18.40
CA ARG A 456 17.55 2.90 19.85
C ARG A 456 16.34 2.10 20.31
N TYR A 457 15.14 2.52 19.94
CA TYR A 457 13.91 1.77 20.25
C TYR A 457 13.98 0.34 19.72
N GLY A 458 14.36 0.17 18.45
CA GLY A 458 14.41 -1.15 17.80
C GLY A 458 15.39 -2.10 18.49
N LEU A 459 16.60 -1.65 18.79
CA LEU A 459 17.59 -2.47 19.51
C LEU A 459 17.15 -2.80 20.95
N ASP A 460 16.47 -1.88 21.64
CA ASP A 460 15.92 -2.15 22.97
C ASP A 460 14.79 -3.19 22.91
N VAL A 461 13.92 -3.16 21.87
CA VAL A 461 12.91 -4.17 21.63
C VAL A 461 13.56 -5.55 21.40
N ALA A 462 14.53 -5.64 20.50
CA ALA A 462 15.21 -6.91 20.21
C ALA A 462 15.86 -7.52 21.46
N ARG A 463 16.54 -6.70 22.25
CA ARG A 463 17.13 -7.12 23.54
C ARG A 463 16.08 -7.61 24.53
N GLY A 464 14.98 -6.87 24.66
CA GLY A 464 13.84 -7.25 25.48
C GLY A 464 13.18 -8.55 25.01
N TRP A 465 13.15 -8.78 23.68
CA TRP A 465 12.60 -9.97 23.08
C TRP A 465 13.39 -11.24 23.43
N LYS A 466 14.72 -11.19 23.28
CA LYS A 466 15.61 -12.28 23.71
C LYS A 466 15.43 -12.63 25.19
N LYS A 467 15.36 -11.61 26.06
CA LYS A 467 15.08 -11.81 27.51
C LYS A 467 13.74 -12.51 27.76
N LYS A 468 12.66 -12.12 27.05
CA LYS A 468 11.33 -12.75 27.16
C LYS A 468 11.35 -14.23 26.72
N LEU A 469 12.21 -14.58 25.78
CA LEU A 469 12.42 -15.96 25.32
C LEU A 469 13.37 -16.76 26.23
N GLY A 470 14.05 -16.13 27.18
CA GLY A 470 15.10 -16.75 27.98
C GLY A 470 16.38 -17.02 27.18
N LEU A 471 16.61 -16.27 26.10
CA LEU A 471 17.78 -16.41 25.23
C LEU A 471 18.86 -15.38 25.59
N PRO A 472 20.14 -15.66 25.31
CA PRO A 472 21.22 -14.71 25.49
C PRO A 472 21.03 -13.49 24.57
N VAL A 473 21.30 -12.31 25.09
CA VAL A 473 21.31 -11.06 24.31
C VAL A 473 22.70 -10.86 23.71
N PRO A 474 22.84 -10.72 22.38
CA PRO A 474 24.12 -10.43 21.74
C PRO A 474 24.76 -9.15 22.31
N LYS A 475 26.05 -9.22 22.66
CA LYS A 475 26.76 -8.11 23.32
C LYS A 475 26.79 -6.86 22.45
N HIS A 476 27.02 -7.02 21.14
CA HIS A 476 27.12 -5.91 20.19
C HIS A 476 25.81 -5.11 20.09
N TRP A 477 24.63 -5.73 20.16
CA TRP A 477 23.36 -5.00 20.23
C TRP A 477 23.29 -4.07 21.44
N THR A 478 23.78 -4.56 22.58
CA THR A 478 23.81 -3.76 23.82
C THR A 478 24.81 -2.62 23.74
N THR A 479 25.99 -2.89 23.17
CA THR A 479 27.05 -1.87 23.00
C THR A 479 26.56 -0.77 22.09
N VAL A 480 26.02 -1.08 20.93
CA VAL A 480 25.50 -0.09 19.98
C VAL A 480 24.33 0.68 20.59
N ALA A 481 23.31 -0.02 21.14
CA ALA A 481 22.15 0.66 21.73
C ALA A 481 22.49 1.67 22.81
N LYS A 482 23.49 1.36 23.65
CA LYS A 482 23.90 2.27 24.74
C LYS A 482 24.76 3.45 24.26
N ASN A 483 25.47 3.27 23.16
CA ASN A 483 26.44 4.25 22.68
C ASN A 483 26.07 4.87 21.32
N LEU A 484 24.82 4.72 20.87
CA LEU A 484 24.31 5.48 19.73
C LEU A 484 24.51 6.99 19.97
N ALA A 485 24.75 7.74 18.91
CA ALA A 485 24.67 9.18 18.94
C ALA A 485 23.32 9.62 19.53
N THR A 486 23.26 10.79 20.10
CA THR A 486 22.00 11.36 20.60
C THR A 486 21.30 12.10 19.46
N PRO A 487 19.96 12.11 19.41
CA PRO A 487 19.24 12.94 18.44
C PRO A 487 19.73 14.39 18.52
N PRO A 488 20.18 14.99 17.40
CA PRO A 488 20.83 16.30 17.41
C PRO A 488 19.88 17.42 17.82
N GLN A 489 20.44 18.41 18.54
CA GLN A 489 19.69 19.55 19.08
C GLN A 489 20.47 20.84 18.90
N ILE A 490 19.76 21.94 18.64
CA ILE A 490 20.29 23.30 18.66
C ILE A 490 19.30 24.17 19.44
N ASN A 491 19.81 24.95 20.39
CA ASN A 491 19.02 25.87 21.22
C ASN A 491 17.83 25.19 21.92
N GLY A 492 17.99 23.92 22.34
CA GLY A 492 16.99 23.16 23.05
C GLY A 492 15.81 22.69 22.17
N LEU A 493 15.99 22.63 20.85
CA LEU A 493 15.10 22.05 19.85
C LEU A 493 15.82 20.95 19.08
N TYR A 494 15.11 19.89 18.70
CA TYR A 494 15.66 18.89 17.78
C TYR A 494 15.88 19.49 16.39
N THR A 495 16.94 19.03 15.72
CA THR A 495 17.22 19.31 14.31
C THR A 495 16.98 18.08 13.46
N VAL A 496 16.80 18.24 12.14
CA VAL A 496 16.51 17.10 11.25
C VAL A 496 17.69 16.12 11.24
N TYR A 497 18.93 16.62 11.14
CA TYR A 497 20.16 15.83 11.19
C TYR A 497 21.30 16.63 11.83
N ASP A 498 22.40 15.98 12.15
CA ASP A 498 23.58 16.58 12.80
C ASP A 498 24.38 17.46 11.84
N GLY A 499 25.02 18.51 12.36
CA GLY A 499 25.82 19.46 11.58
C GLY A 499 25.04 20.64 10.98
N LEU A 500 23.71 20.73 11.21
CA LEU A 500 22.95 21.93 10.86
C LEU A 500 23.33 23.12 11.79
N ASN A 501 23.22 24.33 11.27
CA ASN A 501 23.35 25.55 12.07
C ASN A 501 21.99 26.03 12.61
N ALA A 502 21.98 27.02 13.49
CA ALA A 502 20.75 27.51 14.13
C ALA A 502 19.73 28.15 13.14
N THR A 503 20.21 28.56 11.97
CA THR A 503 19.38 29.22 10.95
C THR A 503 18.70 28.23 9.99
N TRP A 504 18.85 26.91 10.17
CA TRP A 504 18.22 25.92 9.30
C TRP A 504 16.69 26.02 9.29
N TRP A 505 16.08 26.58 10.35
CA TRP A 505 14.64 26.85 10.40
C TRP A 505 14.18 27.87 9.36
N ASP A 506 15.08 28.66 8.80
CA ASP A 506 14.81 29.63 7.74
C ASP A 506 15.06 29.04 6.33
N ASP A 507 15.60 27.81 6.25
CA ASP A 507 15.85 27.13 4.98
C ASP A 507 14.58 26.41 4.48
N PRO A 508 13.95 26.91 3.39
CA PRO A 508 12.73 26.31 2.85
C PRO A 508 12.95 24.90 2.29
N ALA A 509 14.19 24.45 2.05
CA ALA A 509 14.45 23.09 1.63
C ALA A 509 14.27 22.10 2.79
N LEU A 510 14.48 22.51 4.02
CA LEU A 510 14.42 21.69 5.22
C LEU A 510 13.16 21.96 6.07
N ASN A 511 12.78 23.23 6.26
CA ASN A 511 11.70 23.61 7.18
C ASN A 511 10.29 23.42 6.61
N ARG A 512 10.13 23.33 5.30
CA ARG A 512 8.81 23.18 4.66
C ARG A 512 8.13 21.84 4.95
N ASP A 513 8.89 20.83 5.40
CA ASP A 513 8.36 19.51 5.76
C ASP A 513 9.17 18.87 6.91
N PRO A 514 9.14 19.43 8.12
CA PRO A 514 9.86 18.90 9.27
C PRO A 514 9.10 17.75 9.95
N ARG A 515 8.39 16.91 9.21
CA ARG A 515 7.54 15.83 9.78
C ARG A 515 8.32 14.81 10.61
N SER A 516 9.58 14.55 10.28
CA SER A 516 10.42 13.64 11.06
C SER A 516 10.59 14.09 12.52
N LEU A 517 10.60 15.39 12.77
CA LEU A 517 10.72 15.94 14.12
C LEU A 517 9.48 15.74 14.98
N ILE A 518 8.29 15.89 14.40
CA ILE A 518 7.03 15.64 15.11
C ILE A 518 6.76 14.15 15.33
N MET A 519 7.37 13.28 14.52
CA MET A 519 7.28 11.82 14.68
C MET A 519 7.99 11.33 15.95
N LEU A 520 8.98 12.07 16.48
CA LEU A 520 9.71 11.74 17.71
C LEU A 520 8.78 11.53 18.92
N GLN A 521 7.73 12.35 19.06
CA GLN A 521 6.66 12.17 20.05
C GLN A 521 5.30 12.08 19.36
N GLY A 522 5.23 11.30 18.31
CA GLY A 522 4.02 11.05 17.53
C GLY A 522 3.88 9.57 17.29
N ILE A 523 4.47 9.08 16.21
CA ILE A 523 4.40 7.68 15.80
C ILE A 523 5.37 6.81 16.60
N LEU A 524 6.56 7.34 16.89
CA LEU A 524 7.57 6.62 17.65
C LEU A 524 7.04 6.29 19.05
N PRO A 525 7.08 5.02 19.47
CA PRO A 525 6.83 4.68 20.86
C PRO A 525 7.86 5.33 21.79
N ASP A 526 7.52 5.45 23.06
CA ASP A 526 8.44 6.02 24.06
C ASP A 526 9.78 5.29 24.06
N THR A 527 10.85 6.06 23.98
CA THR A 527 12.24 5.58 24.00
C THR A 527 13.10 6.52 24.85
N PRO A 528 14.11 6.00 25.55
CA PRO A 528 15.02 6.85 26.34
C PRO A 528 15.88 7.78 25.48
N ALA A 529 15.88 7.63 24.16
CA ALA A 529 16.58 8.51 23.24
C ALA A 529 15.89 9.87 23.02
N VAL A 530 14.60 10.01 23.39
CA VAL A 530 13.82 11.22 23.18
C VAL A 530 13.51 11.91 24.52
N ASP A 531 13.99 13.14 24.66
CA ASP A 531 13.54 14.05 25.71
C ASP A 531 12.17 14.64 25.29
N LYS A 532 11.14 14.34 26.10
CA LYS A 532 9.74 14.73 25.80
C LYS A 532 9.54 16.24 25.82
N GLU A 533 10.26 16.98 26.65
CA GLU A 533 10.15 18.44 26.73
C GLU A 533 10.82 19.11 25.53
N VAL A 534 11.95 18.59 25.09
CA VAL A 534 12.60 19.03 23.85
C VAL A 534 11.68 18.72 22.65
N ALA A 535 11.10 17.52 22.59
CA ALA A 535 10.17 17.13 21.53
C ALA A 535 8.91 18.03 21.50
N ARG A 536 8.37 18.37 22.67
CA ARG A 536 7.22 19.28 22.79
C ARG A 536 7.56 20.67 22.24
N ARG A 537 8.67 21.28 22.71
CA ARG A 537 9.11 22.58 22.20
C ARG A 537 9.38 22.56 20.69
N THR A 538 9.96 21.46 20.21
CA THR A 538 10.21 21.27 18.77
C THR A 538 8.90 21.20 18.00
N ALA A 539 7.88 20.49 18.53
CA ALA A 539 6.56 20.42 17.90
C ALA A 539 5.85 21.79 17.88
N ASP A 540 6.03 22.62 18.92
CA ASP A 540 5.51 23.97 18.96
C ASP A 540 6.20 24.85 17.89
N LYS A 541 7.52 24.71 17.71
CA LYS A 541 8.25 25.40 16.64
C LYS A 541 7.83 24.94 15.25
N VAL A 542 7.61 23.65 15.05
CA VAL A 542 7.08 23.09 13.78
C VAL A 542 5.68 23.66 13.48
N TRP A 543 4.82 23.81 14.50
CA TRP A 543 3.51 24.42 14.36
C TRP A 543 3.58 25.87 13.83
N GLU A 544 4.62 26.63 14.24
CA GLU A 544 4.84 28.01 13.78
C GLU A 544 5.33 28.07 12.33
N VAL A 545 6.23 27.15 11.92
CA VAL A 545 6.90 27.25 10.62
C VAL A 545 6.26 26.41 9.52
N TRP A 546 5.63 25.29 9.86
CA TRP A 546 5.01 24.41 8.88
C TRP A 546 3.58 24.86 8.57
N THR A 547 3.46 25.72 7.58
CA THR A 547 2.18 26.30 7.18
C THR A 547 1.27 25.30 6.48
N ASP A 548 -0.04 25.54 6.52
CA ASP A 548 -1.07 24.70 5.92
C ASP A 548 -0.80 24.33 4.46
N GLN A 549 -0.23 25.27 3.68
CA GLN A 549 0.07 25.06 2.27
C GLN A 549 1.15 23.99 2.02
N ASN A 550 2.02 23.77 2.98
CA ASN A 550 3.14 22.82 2.86
C ASN A 550 2.81 21.43 3.41
N ILE A 551 1.75 21.30 4.22
CA ILE A 551 1.40 20.02 4.85
C ILE A 551 0.63 19.17 3.84
N ARG A 552 1.23 18.07 3.38
CA ARG A 552 0.66 17.16 2.38
C ARG A 552 0.52 15.74 2.90
N GLY A 553 -0.37 14.98 2.28
CA GLY A 553 -0.54 13.56 2.50
C GLY A 553 -0.66 13.18 3.98
N TRP A 554 0.11 12.21 4.40
CA TRP A 554 0.11 11.69 5.77
C TRP A 554 0.74 12.61 6.84
N GLY A 555 1.26 13.79 6.46
CA GLY A 555 1.73 14.80 7.41
C GLY A 555 0.66 15.25 8.41
N ARG A 556 -0.60 15.38 7.97
CA ARG A 556 -1.71 15.82 8.84
C ARG A 556 -2.07 14.82 9.95
N PRO A 557 -2.29 13.53 9.66
CA PRO A 557 -2.51 12.56 10.73
C PRO A 557 -1.30 12.44 11.67
N VAL A 558 -0.07 12.63 11.18
CA VAL A 558 1.13 12.67 12.05
C VAL A 558 1.06 13.85 13.02
N LEU A 559 0.73 15.05 12.53
CA LEU A 559 0.54 16.25 13.35
C LEU A 559 -0.58 16.06 14.38
N ALA A 560 -1.69 15.41 13.99
CA ALA A 560 -2.78 15.13 14.91
C ALA A 560 -2.35 14.17 16.03
N ILE A 561 -1.65 13.08 15.68
CA ILE A 561 -1.13 12.12 16.67
C ILE A 561 -0.12 12.78 17.61
N ASN A 562 0.82 13.57 17.04
CA ASN A 562 1.79 14.31 17.85
C ASN A 562 1.09 15.27 18.81
N SER A 563 0.16 16.10 18.30
CA SER A 563 -0.58 17.08 19.12
C SER A 563 -1.33 16.41 20.27
N ALA A 564 -1.99 15.28 20.03
CA ALA A 564 -2.65 14.50 21.07
C ALA A 564 -1.64 13.98 22.13
N ARG A 565 -0.47 13.50 21.70
CA ARG A 565 0.56 12.95 22.60
C ARG A 565 1.32 14.00 23.40
N ILE A 566 1.42 15.23 22.91
CA ILE A 566 1.97 16.36 23.67
C ILE A 566 0.94 17.09 24.55
N GLY A 567 -0.31 16.58 24.62
CA GLY A 567 -1.37 17.11 25.48
C GLY A 567 -2.13 18.30 24.90
N ASN A 568 -2.15 18.46 23.56
CA ASN A 568 -2.90 19.53 22.89
C ASN A 568 -4.04 18.94 22.01
N PRO A 569 -5.19 18.57 22.60
CA PRO A 569 -6.30 17.95 21.87
C PRO A 569 -6.96 18.89 20.85
N GLU A 570 -7.02 20.20 21.13
CA GLU A 570 -7.59 21.19 20.21
C GLU A 570 -6.79 21.22 18.89
N ARG A 571 -5.46 21.27 18.98
CA ARG A 571 -4.58 21.23 17.82
C ARG A 571 -4.67 19.88 17.09
N ALA A 572 -4.87 18.78 17.82
CA ALA A 572 -5.10 17.47 17.21
C ALA A 572 -6.38 17.45 16.36
N ILE A 573 -7.48 17.99 16.87
CA ILE A 573 -8.75 18.10 16.13
C ILE A 573 -8.61 19.06 14.95
N TYR A 574 -7.92 20.18 15.13
CA TYR A 574 -7.62 21.12 14.04
C TYR A 574 -6.97 20.41 12.85
N HIS A 575 -5.93 19.63 13.08
CA HIS A 575 -5.24 18.88 12.02
C HIS A 575 -6.12 17.87 11.28
N LEU A 576 -7.18 17.39 11.89
CA LEU A 576 -8.11 16.45 11.28
C LEU A 576 -9.27 17.12 10.53
N THR A 577 -9.54 18.40 10.77
CA THR A 577 -10.80 19.03 10.31
C THR A 577 -10.64 20.36 9.58
N ALA A 578 -9.60 21.15 9.86
CA ALA A 578 -9.54 22.56 9.48
C ALA A 578 -9.01 22.85 8.08
N TYR A 579 -8.35 21.91 7.43
CA TYR A 579 -7.73 22.17 6.14
C TYR A 579 -8.71 22.13 4.98
N ASP A 580 -8.87 23.24 4.25
CA ASP A 580 -9.77 23.35 3.11
C ASP A 580 -9.44 22.39 1.95
N TYR A 581 -8.18 22.12 1.73
CA TYR A 581 -7.70 21.22 0.69
C TYR A 581 -7.62 19.74 1.15
N TRP A 582 -7.93 19.42 2.41
CA TRP A 582 -8.03 18.07 2.93
C TRP A 582 -9.48 17.70 3.25
N LYS A 583 -10.37 18.05 2.36
CA LYS A 583 -11.77 17.65 2.44
C LYS A 583 -11.95 16.28 1.82
N PHE A 584 -12.76 15.49 2.46
CA PHE A 584 -13.19 14.21 1.92
C PHE A 584 -14.43 14.44 1.06
N ASP A 585 -14.43 13.94 -0.17
CA ASP A 585 -15.62 13.92 -1.01
C ASP A 585 -16.68 12.95 -0.48
N ASP A 586 -17.81 12.85 -1.19
CA ASP A 586 -18.90 11.95 -0.78
C ASP A 586 -18.50 10.48 -0.78
N ALA A 587 -17.53 10.09 -1.59
CA ALA A 587 -16.98 8.74 -1.61
C ALA A 587 -15.92 8.50 -0.52
N GLY A 588 -15.61 9.50 0.30
CA GLY A 588 -14.57 9.45 1.33
C GLY A 588 -13.14 9.55 0.80
N LYS A 589 -12.97 9.99 -0.46
CA LYS A 589 -11.65 10.28 -1.02
C LYS A 589 -11.21 11.68 -0.65
N GLN A 590 -9.95 11.80 -0.29
CA GLN A 590 -9.34 13.11 -0.09
C GLN A 590 -9.24 13.83 -1.45
N LYS A 591 -9.71 15.05 -1.53
CA LYS A 591 -9.34 15.97 -2.61
C LYS A 591 -7.89 16.38 -2.36
N SER A 592 -6.94 15.75 -3.03
CA SER A 592 -5.57 16.24 -3.05
C SER A 592 -5.44 17.22 -4.21
N SER A 593 -5.01 18.43 -3.95
CA SER A 593 -4.25 19.17 -4.95
C SER A 593 -2.88 18.48 -5.05
N ILE A 594 -2.70 17.64 -6.06
CA ILE A 594 -1.38 17.17 -6.47
C ILE A 594 -0.65 18.36 -7.08
#